data_1263734be2d42504f073a7cc17f8395f
#
_entry.id   1263734be2d42504f073a7cc17f8395f
#
_cell.length_a   1.000
_cell.length_b   1.000
_cell.length_c   1.000
_cell.angle_alpha   90.00
_cell.angle_beta   90.00
_cell.angle_gamma   90.00
#
_symmetry.space_group_name_H-M   'P 1'
#
loop_
_entity.id
_entity.type
_entity.pdbx_description
1 polymer ?
#
loop_
_entity_poly.entity_id
_entity_poly.type
_entity_poly.pdbx_seq_one_letter_code
_entity_poly.pdbx_strand_id
1 'polypeptide(L)'
;MTGALAIGAIAVLALAGALAFNRLVRHRNLVREAWSGIDVQLKRRHDLVPNLVESVRGHATFERTVLEEVTRLRGAPRASRALQDGENALTTQLRGLLAVAEAYPQLRAGESFLGLQQRLTEVENHLQMARRYYNGAVRDYNIAVESFPSNLVARAFGFTLEEFFQVESALERAVPEVRT
;
A
#
# COMPACT_ATOMS: atom_id res chain seq x y z
N MET A 1 -15.59 -46.08 29.29
CA MET A 1 -14.41 -45.74 28.41
C MET A 1 -14.81 -44.88 27.22
N THR A 2 -15.92 -45.08 26.57
CA THR A 2 -16.41 -44.29 25.43
C THR A 2 -16.65 -42.80 25.74
N GLY A 3 -17.20 -42.46 26.91
CA GLY A 3 -17.44 -41.07 27.32
C GLY A 3 -16.15 -40.26 27.55
N ALA A 4 -15.12 -40.87 28.17
CA ALA A 4 -13.83 -40.20 28.34
C ALA A 4 -13.12 -39.92 27.01
N LEU A 5 -13.23 -40.85 26.04
CA LEU A 5 -12.68 -40.65 24.68
C LEU A 5 -13.41 -39.53 23.94
N ALA A 6 -14.74 -39.44 24.08
CA ALA A 6 -15.54 -38.38 23.44
C ALA A 6 -15.18 -36.98 24.03
N ILE A 7 -15.05 -36.87 25.36
CA ILE A 7 -14.64 -35.62 26.02
C ILE A 7 -13.23 -35.23 25.56
N GLY A 8 -12.29 -36.17 25.48
CA GLY A 8 -10.93 -35.89 25.00
C GLY A 8 -10.92 -35.38 23.55
N ALA A 9 -11.69 -35.98 22.66
CA ALA A 9 -11.81 -35.56 21.27
C ALA A 9 -12.40 -34.14 21.15
N ILE A 10 -13.44 -33.81 21.94
CA ILE A 10 -14.02 -32.46 21.96
C ILE A 10 -13.00 -31.42 22.46
N ALA A 11 -12.25 -31.76 23.51
CA ALA A 11 -11.22 -30.85 24.03
C ALA A 11 -10.11 -30.56 23.01
N VAL A 12 -9.66 -31.58 22.27
CA VAL A 12 -8.66 -31.42 21.19
C VAL A 12 -9.20 -30.57 20.06
N LEU A 13 -10.44 -30.76 19.61
CA LEU A 13 -11.09 -29.95 18.60
C LEU A 13 -11.26 -28.50 19.04
N ALA A 14 -11.66 -28.26 20.28
CA ALA A 14 -11.80 -26.91 20.83
C ALA A 14 -10.44 -26.19 20.90
N LEU A 15 -9.38 -26.88 21.32
CA LEU A 15 -8.04 -26.34 21.35
C LEU A 15 -7.53 -26.01 19.95
N ALA A 16 -7.72 -26.91 18.98
CA ALA A 16 -7.36 -26.67 17.59
C ALA A 16 -8.12 -25.48 16.99
N GLY A 17 -9.40 -25.34 17.29
CA GLY A 17 -10.21 -24.18 16.90
C GLY A 17 -9.69 -22.87 17.51
N ALA A 18 -9.34 -22.86 18.79
CA ALA A 18 -8.77 -21.69 19.46
C ALA A 18 -7.41 -21.28 18.84
N LEU A 19 -6.55 -22.25 18.55
CA LEU A 19 -5.26 -21.98 17.90
C LEU A 19 -5.45 -21.43 16.49
N ALA A 20 -6.38 -21.99 15.71
CA ALA A 20 -6.70 -21.48 14.37
C ALA A 20 -7.26 -20.06 14.42
N PHE A 21 -8.16 -19.77 15.37
CA PHE A 21 -8.71 -18.43 15.59
C PHE A 21 -7.61 -17.41 15.93
N ASN A 22 -6.75 -17.73 16.89
CA ASN A 22 -5.65 -16.86 17.30
C ASN A 22 -4.67 -16.60 16.13
N ARG A 23 -4.41 -17.61 15.31
CA ARG A 23 -3.59 -17.46 14.10
C ARG A 23 -4.24 -16.50 13.10
N LEU A 24 -5.53 -16.64 12.82
CA LEU A 24 -6.28 -15.73 11.93
C LEU A 24 -6.26 -14.28 12.44
N VAL A 25 -6.50 -14.08 13.74
CA VAL A 25 -6.43 -12.75 14.39
C VAL A 25 -5.03 -12.16 14.23
N ARG A 26 -3.98 -12.95 14.44
CA ARG A 26 -2.59 -12.49 14.28
C ARG A 26 -2.32 -12.03 12.86
N HIS A 27 -2.65 -12.83 11.86
CA HIS A 27 -2.46 -12.45 10.46
C HIS A 27 -3.26 -11.20 10.06
N ARG A 28 -4.50 -11.07 10.51
CA ARG A 28 -5.32 -9.88 10.29
C ARG A 28 -4.68 -8.62 10.90
N ASN A 29 -4.10 -8.74 12.10
CA ASN A 29 -3.41 -7.61 12.73
C ASN A 29 -2.11 -7.25 11.98
N LEU A 30 -1.37 -8.24 11.46
CA LEU A 30 -0.21 -7.98 10.59
C LEU A 30 -0.58 -7.23 9.31
N VAL A 31 -1.73 -7.54 8.70
CA VAL A 31 -2.23 -6.79 7.54
C VAL A 31 -2.49 -5.32 7.93
N ARG A 32 -3.13 -5.08 9.07
CA ARG A 32 -3.39 -3.71 9.56
C ARG A 32 -2.12 -2.94 9.89
N GLU A 33 -1.15 -3.59 10.50
CA GLU A 33 0.17 -3.02 10.78
C GLU A 33 0.90 -2.66 9.49
N ALA A 34 0.93 -3.58 8.53
CA ALA A 34 1.54 -3.37 7.22
C ALA A 34 0.89 -2.20 6.46
N TRP A 35 -0.45 -2.07 6.55
CA TRP A 35 -1.17 -0.92 6.00
C TRP A 35 -0.72 0.41 6.63
N SER A 36 -0.56 0.43 7.96
CA SER A 36 -0.05 1.64 8.64
C SER A 36 1.31 2.08 8.11
N GLY A 37 2.17 1.13 7.70
CA GLY A 37 3.44 1.43 7.05
C GLY A 37 3.27 2.18 5.72
N ILE A 38 2.28 1.79 4.91
CA ILE A 38 1.92 2.50 3.67
C ILE A 38 1.41 3.91 4.00
N ASP A 39 0.47 4.03 4.94
CA ASP A 39 -0.17 5.29 5.34
C ASP A 39 0.87 6.35 5.78
N VAL A 40 1.89 5.93 6.53
CA VAL A 40 3.00 6.81 6.94
C VAL A 40 3.79 7.34 5.74
N GLN A 41 4.09 6.49 4.76
CA GLN A 41 4.87 6.92 3.58
C GLN A 41 4.03 7.81 2.65
N LEU A 42 2.75 7.52 2.48
CA LEU A 42 1.83 8.37 1.72
C LEU A 42 1.72 9.77 2.36
N LYS A 43 1.60 9.82 3.68
CA LYS A 43 1.58 11.11 4.38
C LYS A 43 2.88 11.90 4.16
N ARG A 44 4.04 11.26 4.30
CA ARG A 44 5.35 11.91 4.04
C ARG A 44 5.44 12.44 2.60
N ARG A 45 4.97 11.65 1.64
CA ARG A 45 4.91 12.06 0.23
C ARG A 45 4.04 13.31 0.05
N HIS A 46 2.84 13.31 0.61
CA HIS A 46 1.92 14.45 0.54
C HIS A 46 2.48 15.71 1.21
N ASP A 47 3.28 15.55 2.27
CA ASP A 47 3.91 16.68 2.95
C ASP A 47 5.09 17.29 2.16
N LEU A 48 5.72 16.51 1.27
CA LEU A 48 6.80 17.00 0.39
C LEU A 48 6.29 17.72 -0.86
N VAL A 49 5.12 17.34 -1.38
CA VAL A 49 4.59 17.85 -2.66
C VAL A 49 4.40 19.36 -2.68
N PRO A 50 3.80 20.02 -1.67
CA PRO A 50 3.67 21.48 -1.65
C PRO A 50 5.00 22.22 -1.77
N ASN A 51 6.03 21.74 -1.08
CA ASN A 51 7.37 22.33 -1.12
C ASN A 51 8.02 22.17 -2.50
N LEU A 52 7.79 21.02 -3.15
CA LEU A 52 8.27 20.79 -4.51
C LEU A 52 7.56 21.70 -5.51
N VAL A 53 6.24 21.85 -5.41
CA VAL A 53 5.45 22.76 -6.24
C VAL A 53 5.92 24.20 -6.06
N GLU A 54 6.16 24.64 -4.82
CA GLU A 54 6.62 25.99 -4.55
C GLU A 54 8.01 26.26 -5.12
N SER A 55 8.92 25.28 -5.08
CA SER A 55 10.25 25.41 -5.67
C SER A 55 10.22 25.57 -7.19
N VAL A 56 9.17 25.09 -7.86
CA VAL A 56 8.94 25.22 -9.31
C VAL A 56 8.03 26.42 -9.65
N ARG A 57 7.45 27.04 -8.64
CA ARG A 57 6.52 28.17 -8.77
C ARG A 57 7.19 29.34 -9.50
N GLY A 58 6.54 29.80 -10.54
CA GLY A 58 7.07 30.86 -11.42
C GLY A 58 7.58 30.37 -12.77
N HIS A 59 7.69 29.06 -12.96
CA HIS A 59 8.13 28.47 -14.23
C HIS A 59 7.07 27.60 -14.92
N ALA A 60 5.94 27.28 -14.27
CA ALA A 60 4.91 26.41 -14.85
C ALA A 60 3.49 26.64 -14.31
N THR A 61 2.50 26.44 -15.20
CA THR A 61 1.05 26.52 -14.97
C THR A 61 0.47 25.32 -14.16
N PHE A 62 1.32 24.48 -13.60
CA PHE A 62 0.94 23.18 -13.00
C PHE A 62 0.45 23.25 -11.55
N GLU A 63 0.66 24.36 -10.86
CA GLU A 63 0.49 24.50 -9.42
C GLU A 63 -0.91 24.09 -8.90
N ARG A 64 -1.95 24.51 -9.59
CA ARG A 64 -3.33 24.38 -9.11
C ARG A 64 -3.81 22.93 -9.14
N THR A 65 -3.52 22.20 -10.20
CA THR A 65 -3.96 20.82 -10.41
C THR A 65 -3.31 19.87 -9.42
N VAL A 66 -2.01 20.05 -9.13
CA VAL A 66 -1.27 19.22 -8.17
C VAL A 66 -1.77 19.44 -6.75
N LEU A 67 -1.99 20.71 -6.36
CA LEU A 67 -2.52 21.04 -5.02
C LEU A 67 -3.95 20.54 -4.80
N GLU A 68 -4.81 20.62 -5.81
CA GLU A 68 -6.17 20.09 -5.77
C GLU A 68 -6.15 18.56 -5.58
N GLU A 69 -5.28 17.84 -6.30
CA GLU A 69 -5.14 16.39 -6.19
C GLU A 69 -4.62 15.95 -4.80
N VAL A 70 -3.58 16.60 -4.28
CA VAL A 70 -3.08 16.35 -2.92
C VAL A 70 -4.17 16.54 -1.88
N THR A 71 -4.97 17.61 -2.00
CA THR A 71 -6.06 17.90 -1.08
C THR A 71 -7.16 16.84 -1.15
N ARG A 72 -7.50 16.38 -2.36
CA ARG A 72 -8.49 15.32 -2.59
C ARG A 72 -8.07 14.00 -1.96
N LEU A 73 -6.80 13.61 -2.10
CA LEU A 73 -6.26 12.34 -1.59
C LEU A 73 -6.21 12.26 -0.07
N ARG A 74 -6.04 13.38 0.64
CA ARG A 74 -6.05 13.41 2.11
C ARG A 74 -7.36 12.92 2.72
N GLY A 75 -8.47 13.04 2.00
CA GLY A 75 -9.81 12.61 2.45
C GLY A 75 -10.23 11.22 1.96
N ALA A 76 -9.39 10.52 1.17
CA ALA A 76 -9.77 9.24 0.59
C ALA A 76 -9.84 8.12 1.64
N PRO A 77 -10.85 7.21 1.58
CA PRO A 77 -10.95 6.06 2.47
C PRO A 77 -9.75 5.13 2.31
N ARG A 78 -9.28 4.54 3.44
CA ARG A 78 -8.19 3.56 3.45
C ARG A 78 -8.57 2.32 2.64
N ALA A 79 -7.58 1.73 1.98
CA ALA A 79 -7.71 0.49 1.19
C ALA A 79 -8.77 0.55 0.08
N SER A 80 -9.18 1.72 -0.37
CA SER A 80 -10.10 1.85 -1.49
C SER A 80 -9.35 1.91 -2.81
N ARG A 81 -9.97 1.39 -3.88
CA ARG A 81 -9.47 1.55 -5.25
C ARG A 81 -9.27 3.05 -5.60
N ALA A 82 -10.13 3.92 -5.08
CA ALA A 82 -10.01 5.37 -5.25
C ALA A 82 -8.71 5.96 -4.66
N LEU A 83 -8.20 5.42 -3.54
CA LEU A 83 -6.91 5.82 -2.99
C LEU A 83 -5.77 5.40 -3.91
N GLN A 84 -5.83 4.18 -4.44
CA GLN A 84 -4.81 3.65 -5.36
C GLN A 84 -4.77 4.44 -6.66
N ASP A 85 -5.94 4.74 -7.25
CA ASP A 85 -6.06 5.54 -8.47
C ASP A 85 -5.52 6.95 -8.25
N GLY A 86 -5.84 7.56 -7.12
CA GLY A 86 -5.34 8.89 -6.77
C GLY A 86 -3.84 8.93 -6.57
N GLU A 87 -3.24 7.92 -5.93
CA GLU A 87 -1.79 7.83 -5.76
C GLU A 87 -1.06 7.60 -7.10
N ASN A 88 -1.66 6.86 -8.02
CA ASN A 88 -1.15 6.70 -9.39
C ASN A 88 -1.21 8.03 -10.15
N ALA A 89 -2.29 8.78 -10.05
CA ALA A 89 -2.43 10.11 -10.66
C ALA A 89 -1.40 11.09 -10.09
N LEU A 90 -1.19 11.11 -8.77
CA LEU A 90 -0.17 11.93 -8.11
C LEU A 90 1.24 11.57 -8.59
N THR A 91 1.54 10.28 -8.76
CA THR A 91 2.83 9.82 -9.30
C THR A 91 3.07 10.37 -10.70
N THR A 92 2.06 10.33 -11.56
CA THR A 92 2.14 10.85 -12.94
C THR A 92 2.36 12.36 -12.95
N GLN A 93 1.66 13.10 -12.11
CA GLN A 93 1.81 14.56 -11.99
C GLN A 93 3.19 14.95 -11.46
N LEU A 94 3.72 14.24 -10.46
CA LEU A 94 5.06 14.47 -9.92
C LEU A 94 6.15 14.22 -10.97
N ARG A 95 6.01 13.16 -11.78
CA ARG A 95 6.92 12.91 -12.91
C ARG A 95 6.87 14.05 -13.93
N GLY A 96 5.68 14.56 -14.24
CA GLY A 96 5.51 15.71 -15.12
C GLY A 96 6.20 16.97 -14.56
N LEU A 97 6.07 17.22 -13.27
CA LEU A 97 6.70 18.35 -12.60
C LEU A 97 8.24 18.24 -12.58
N LEU A 98 8.78 17.05 -12.37
CA LEU A 98 10.22 16.79 -12.45
C LEU A 98 10.74 16.97 -13.89
N ALA A 99 10.00 16.50 -14.90
CA ALA A 99 10.36 16.70 -16.31
C ALA A 99 10.38 18.17 -16.71
N VAL A 100 9.46 18.99 -16.18
CA VAL A 100 9.50 20.45 -16.36
C VAL A 100 10.76 21.05 -15.75
N ALA A 101 11.11 20.64 -14.53
CA ALA A 101 12.32 21.13 -13.85
C ALA A 101 13.61 20.77 -14.62
N GLU A 102 13.63 19.66 -15.36
CA GLU A 102 14.76 19.29 -16.23
C GLU A 102 14.99 20.30 -17.36
N ALA A 103 13.94 20.99 -17.82
CA ALA A 103 14.04 22.03 -18.85
C ALA A 103 14.64 23.34 -18.32
N TYR A 104 14.78 23.50 -16.99
CA TYR A 104 15.31 24.69 -16.33
C TYR A 104 16.56 24.37 -15.50
N PRO A 105 17.78 24.44 -16.09
CA PRO A 105 19.02 24.04 -15.41
C PRO A 105 19.30 24.79 -14.09
N GLN A 106 18.90 26.05 -14.00
CA GLN A 106 19.08 26.88 -12.81
C GLN A 106 18.23 26.40 -11.63
N LEU A 107 17.01 25.94 -11.90
CA LEU A 107 16.12 25.35 -10.90
C LEU A 107 16.66 23.98 -10.44
N ARG A 108 17.10 23.17 -11.40
CA ARG A 108 17.67 21.83 -11.13
C ARG A 108 18.93 21.90 -10.27
N ALA A 109 19.76 22.95 -10.42
CA ALA A 109 20.99 23.15 -9.65
C ALA A 109 20.74 23.71 -8.25
N GLY A 110 19.52 24.13 -7.93
CA GLY A 110 19.17 24.67 -6.61
C GLY A 110 19.24 23.59 -5.53
N GLU A 111 19.98 23.83 -4.45
CA GLU A 111 20.16 22.89 -3.34
C GLU A 111 18.81 22.43 -2.74
N SER A 112 17.85 23.35 -2.62
CA SER A 112 16.51 23.06 -2.09
C SER A 112 15.75 22.06 -2.97
N PHE A 113 15.82 22.20 -4.30
CA PHE A 113 15.17 21.32 -5.25
C PHE A 113 15.80 19.92 -5.25
N LEU A 114 17.13 19.86 -5.26
CA LEU A 114 17.87 18.58 -5.17
C LEU A 114 17.56 17.84 -3.87
N GLY A 115 17.52 18.53 -2.75
CA GLY A 115 17.16 17.95 -1.46
C GLY A 115 15.72 17.41 -1.43
N LEU A 116 14.76 18.11 -2.05
CA LEU A 116 13.38 17.65 -2.17
C LEU A 116 13.26 16.43 -3.09
N GLN A 117 13.98 16.42 -4.21
CA GLN A 117 14.01 15.29 -5.15
C GLN A 117 14.57 14.03 -4.48
N GLN A 118 15.65 14.14 -3.69
CA GLN A 118 16.22 13.05 -2.94
C GLN A 118 15.22 12.47 -1.92
N ARG A 119 14.61 13.35 -1.12
CA ARG A 119 13.58 12.94 -0.13
C ARG A 119 12.38 12.27 -0.79
N LEU A 120 11.94 12.76 -1.95
CA LEU A 120 10.86 12.13 -2.69
C LEU A 120 11.26 10.74 -3.18
N THR A 121 12.47 10.57 -3.69
CA THR A 121 13.01 9.26 -4.10
C THR A 121 13.09 8.28 -2.92
N GLU A 122 13.53 8.74 -1.75
CA GLU A 122 13.54 7.93 -0.53
C GLU A 122 12.13 7.47 -0.13
N VAL A 123 11.17 8.39 -0.13
CA VAL A 123 9.77 8.08 0.18
C VAL A 123 9.19 7.07 -0.81
N GLU A 124 9.46 7.22 -2.12
CA GLU A 124 9.03 6.25 -3.13
C GLU A 124 9.61 4.85 -2.89
N ASN A 125 10.89 4.76 -2.57
CA ASN A 125 11.54 3.49 -2.25
C ASN A 125 10.92 2.83 -0.99
N HIS A 126 10.69 3.62 0.06
CA HIS A 126 10.04 3.14 1.27
C HIS A 126 8.58 2.71 1.01
N LEU A 127 7.87 3.45 0.18
CA LEU A 127 6.49 3.12 -0.22
C LEU A 127 6.43 1.81 -0.99
N GLN A 128 7.37 1.56 -1.91
CA GLN A 128 7.46 0.28 -2.63
C GLN A 128 7.76 -0.89 -1.68
N MET A 129 8.63 -0.69 -0.69
CA MET A 129 8.91 -1.71 0.33
C MET A 129 7.67 -1.97 1.20
N ALA A 130 6.99 -0.93 1.65
CA ALA A 130 5.77 -1.04 2.46
C ALA A 130 4.64 -1.76 1.69
N ARG A 131 4.46 -1.48 0.40
CA ARG A 131 3.49 -2.17 -0.48
C ARG A 131 3.81 -3.66 -0.62
N ARG A 132 5.07 -4.02 -0.82
CA ARG A 132 5.49 -5.43 -0.89
C ARG A 132 5.24 -6.15 0.42
N TYR A 133 5.54 -5.51 1.55
CA TYR A 133 5.28 -6.06 2.88
C TYR A 133 3.78 -6.26 3.12
N TYR A 134 2.95 -5.26 2.79
CA TYR A 134 1.49 -5.34 2.88
C TYR A 134 0.94 -6.50 2.05
N ASN A 135 1.33 -6.59 0.78
CA ASN A 135 0.87 -7.66 -0.10
C ASN A 135 1.32 -9.06 0.39
N GLY A 136 2.51 -9.16 1.00
CA GLY A 136 2.94 -10.36 1.67
C GLY A 136 2.04 -10.74 2.85
N ALA A 137 1.72 -9.77 3.72
CA ALA A 137 0.83 -9.98 4.87
C ALA A 137 -0.60 -10.36 4.42
N VAL A 138 -1.14 -9.70 3.38
CA VAL A 138 -2.45 -10.04 2.79
C VAL A 138 -2.44 -11.46 2.23
N ARG A 139 -1.41 -11.85 1.48
CA ARG A 139 -1.29 -13.22 0.96
C ARG A 139 -1.31 -14.25 2.09
N ASP A 140 -0.52 -14.06 3.13
CA ASP A 140 -0.39 -15.02 4.23
C ASP A 140 -1.68 -15.10 5.05
N TYR A 141 -2.39 -13.95 5.20
CA TYR A 141 -3.71 -13.91 5.80
C TYR A 141 -4.76 -14.65 4.94
N ASN A 142 -4.82 -14.36 3.65
CA ASN A 142 -5.78 -14.98 2.73
C ASN A 142 -5.57 -16.50 2.65
N ILE A 143 -4.32 -16.96 2.60
CA ILE A 143 -3.99 -18.39 2.70
C ILE A 143 -4.55 -18.99 4.00
N ALA A 144 -4.39 -18.30 5.15
CA ALA A 144 -4.92 -18.80 6.42
C ALA A 144 -6.46 -18.83 6.45
N VAL A 145 -7.14 -17.90 5.77
CA VAL A 145 -8.62 -17.88 5.63
C VAL A 145 -9.12 -19.02 4.75
N GLU A 146 -8.39 -19.39 3.69
CA GLU A 146 -8.80 -20.38 2.72
C GLU A 146 -8.35 -21.81 3.06
N SER A 147 -7.27 -21.99 3.83
CA SER A 147 -6.67 -23.29 4.13
C SER A 147 -7.48 -24.07 5.16
N PHE A 148 -7.57 -25.40 4.96
CA PHE A 148 -8.11 -26.31 5.98
C PHE A 148 -7.04 -26.55 7.10
N PRO A 149 -7.45 -26.66 8.36
CA PRO A 149 -8.80 -26.56 8.91
C PRO A 149 -9.22 -25.11 9.29
N SER A 150 -8.37 -24.11 9.14
CA SER A 150 -8.61 -22.72 9.58
C SER A 150 -9.78 -22.05 8.82
N ASN A 151 -10.10 -22.50 7.61
CA ASN A 151 -11.23 -21.99 6.83
C ASN A 151 -12.60 -22.27 7.49
N LEU A 152 -12.72 -23.33 8.28
CA LEU A 152 -13.94 -23.61 9.05
C LEU A 152 -14.14 -22.55 10.14
N VAL A 153 -13.06 -22.20 10.84
CA VAL A 153 -13.05 -21.15 11.86
C VAL A 153 -13.27 -19.80 11.20
N ALA A 154 -12.61 -19.54 10.07
CA ALA A 154 -12.75 -18.30 9.33
C ALA A 154 -14.21 -18.02 8.95
N ARG A 155 -14.92 -19.01 8.41
CA ARG A 155 -16.35 -18.91 8.08
C ARG A 155 -17.22 -18.69 9.30
N ALA A 156 -16.97 -19.44 10.40
CA ALA A 156 -17.77 -19.37 11.61
C ALA A 156 -17.67 -17.99 12.30
N PHE A 157 -16.52 -17.31 12.21
CA PHE A 157 -16.24 -16.03 12.87
C PHE A 157 -16.20 -14.83 11.91
N GLY A 158 -16.58 -15.01 10.64
CA GLY A 158 -16.71 -13.92 9.68
C GLY A 158 -15.39 -13.29 9.24
N PHE A 159 -14.30 -14.08 9.16
CA PHE A 159 -13.07 -13.63 8.53
C PHE A 159 -13.22 -13.66 7.01
N THR A 160 -13.04 -12.51 6.36
CA THR A 160 -13.12 -12.34 4.91
C THR A 160 -11.73 -12.10 4.33
N LEU A 161 -11.57 -12.34 3.04
CA LEU A 161 -10.33 -12.05 2.32
C LEU A 161 -10.07 -10.55 2.32
N GLU A 162 -8.79 -10.19 2.39
CA GLU A 162 -8.31 -8.81 2.23
C GLU A 162 -7.80 -8.59 0.80
N GLU A 163 -7.97 -7.38 0.30
CA GLU A 163 -7.54 -6.99 -1.05
C GLU A 163 -6.06 -6.64 -1.09
N PHE A 164 -5.39 -7.02 -2.18
CA PHE A 164 -4.02 -6.63 -2.45
C PHE A 164 -3.94 -5.15 -2.84
N PHE A 165 -2.85 -4.50 -2.45
CA PHE A 165 -2.52 -3.19 -2.97
C PHE A 165 -2.03 -3.36 -4.42
N GLN A 166 -2.85 -2.94 -5.38
CA GLN A 166 -2.51 -3.03 -6.79
C GLN A 166 -1.74 -1.78 -7.23
N VAL A 167 -0.61 -1.96 -7.86
CA VAL A 167 0.08 -0.90 -8.60
C VAL A 167 -0.37 -1.01 -10.05
N GLU A 168 -1.25 -0.13 -10.48
CA GLU A 168 -1.53 0.00 -11.92
C GLU A 168 -0.41 0.81 -12.60
N SER A 169 0.76 0.22 -12.71
CA SER A 169 1.69 0.63 -13.75
C SER A 169 1.29 -0.08 -15.03
N ALA A 170 0.59 0.60 -15.92
CA ALA A 170 0.27 0.08 -17.27
C ALA A 170 1.54 -0.34 -18.04
N LEU A 171 2.70 0.21 -17.64
CA LEU A 171 4.02 -0.12 -18.18
C LEU A 171 4.57 -1.47 -17.68
N GLU A 172 4.17 -1.95 -16.50
CA GLU A 172 4.59 -3.25 -15.98
C GLU A 172 3.74 -4.41 -16.51
N ARG A 173 2.55 -4.14 -17.07
CA ARG A 173 1.70 -5.13 -17.73
C ARG A 173 2.01 -5.31 -19.21
N ALA A 174 2.81 -4.43 -19.82
CA ALA A 174 3.29 -4.62 -21.17
C ALA A 174 4.34 -5.73 -21.15
N VAL A 175 3.91 -6.96 -21.43
CA VAL A 175 4.81 -8.07 -21.75
C VAL A 175 5.66 -7.60 -22.95
N PRO A 176 6.99 -7.61 -22.86
CA PRO A 176 7.81 -7.27 -24.02
C PRO A 176 7.48 -8.29 -25.12
N GLU A 177 6.97 -7.80 -26.26
CA GLU A 177 6.88 -8.62 -27.46
C GLU A 177 8.29 -9.09 -27.83
N VAL A 178 8.56 -10.35 -27.53
CA VAL A 178 9.77 -11.01 -28.03
C VAL A 178 9.55 -11.22 -29.53
N ARG A 179 10.05 -10.31 -30.34
CA ARG A 179 10.17 -10.54 -31.79
C ARG A 179 11.25 -11.60 -31.99
N THR A 180 10.82 -12.81 -32.34
CA THR A 180 11.65 -13.86 -32.95
C THR A 180 11.94 -13.51 -34.39
#